data_bcc3e91feb4af019bc7373aca5074c71
#
_entry.id   bcc3e91feb4af019bc7373aca5074c71
#
_cell.length_a   1.000
_cell.length_b   1.000
_cell.length_c   1.000
_cell.angle_alpha   90.00
_cell.angle_beta   90.00
_cell.angle_gamma   90.00
#
_symmetry.space_group_name_H-M   'P 1'
#
loop_
_entity.id
_entity.type
_entity.pdbx_description
1 polymer ?
#
loop_
_entity_poly.entity_id
_entity_poly.type
_entity_poly.pdbx_seq_one_letter_code
_entity_poly.pdbx_strand_id
1 'polypeptide(L)'
;DYWIAEPATTNNRMALRSAIEAFRVIGRKGGRFRVLFTSDSQYLVKGMNEWLPAWKARGWRKKEGTIENLALWQELDSAAAPHCLHWQWVRGHAGHPQNEYANDLAVAAAKSQVGSDGARTSGFDQWLEAQRATRRVMVEPAPFPLEGTFRPSRAQRLGGATNRSQTPP
;
A
#
# COMPACT_ATOMS: atom_id res chain seq x y z
N ASP A 1 -3.07 3.08 -13.58
CA ASP A 1 -2.47 1.79 -13.26
C ASP A 1 -0.96 1.87 -13.22
N TYR A 2 -0.36 1.05 -12.37
CA TYR A 2 1.08 0.89 -12.29
C TYR A 2 1.42 -0.55 -11.87
N TRP A 3 2.33 -1.19 -12.56
CA TRP A 3 2.79 -2.54 -12.23
C TRP A 3 4.28 -2.71 -12.46
N ILE A 4 4.88 -3.61 -11.72
CA ILE A 4 6.29 -3.97 -11.78
C ILE A 4 6.45 -5.48 -11.93
N ALA A 5 7.56 -5.90 -12.50
CA ALA A 5 7.98 -7.28 -12.55
C ALA A 5 9.43 -7.39 -12.06
N GLU A 6 9.70 -8.37 -11.21
CA GLU A 6 11.04 -8.68 -10.74
C GLU A 6 11.29 -10.20 -10.91
N PRO A 7 12.36 -10.61 -11.57
CA PRO A 7 12.74 -12.03 -11.62
C PRO A 7 13.23 -12.49 -10.25
N ALA A 8 13.05 -13.77 -9.94
CA ALA A 8 13.58 -14.40 -8.74
C ALA A 8 13.21 -13.67 -7.42
N THR A 9 11.94 -13.29 -7.26
CA THR A 9 11.41 -12.56 -6.12
C THR A 9 10.45 -13.42 -5.28
N THR A 10 9.98 -12.89 -4.15
CA THR A 10 8.96 -13.52 -3.30
C THR A 10 7.72 -12.63 -3.18
N ASN A 11 6.56 -13.23 -2.86
CA ASN A 11 5.32 -12.48 -2.65
C ASN A 11 5.48 -11.36 -1.60
N ASN A 12 6.20 -11.63 -0.51
CA ASN A 12 6.47 -10.62 0.52
C ASN A 12 7.29 -9.44 0.00
N ARG A 13 8.32 -9.71 -0.81
CA ARG A 13 9.13 -8.66 -1.45
C ARG A 13 8.29 -7.85 -2.43
N MET A 14 7.49 -8.52 -3.26
CA MET A 14 6.62 -7.83 -4.23
C MET A 14 5.55 -6.99 -3.54
N ALA A 15 4.97 -7.43 -2.43
CA ALA A 15 4.03 -6.64 -1.65
C ALA A 15 4.67 -5.34 -1.10
N LEU A 16 5.92 -5.41 -0.60
CA LEU A 16 6.65 -4.22 -0.16
C LEU A 16 6.99 -3.30 -1.35
N ARG A 17 7.50 -3.86 -2.44
CA ARG A 17 7.86 -3.10 -3.64
C ARG A 17 6.66 -2.38 -4.26
N SER A 18 5.51 -3.06 -4.37
CA SER A 18 4.29 -2.43 -4.89
C SER A 18 3.86 -1.22 -4.07
N ALA A 19 3.95 -1.31 -2.73
CA ALA A 19 3.64 -0.20 -1.85
C ALA A 19 4.65 0.95 -1.99
N ILE A 20 5.95 0.66 -2.04
CA ILE A 20 7.01 1.65 -2.26
C ILE A 20 6.77 2.41 -3.57
N GLU A 21 6.53 1.69 -4.66
CA GLU A 21 6.30 2.32 -5.96
C GLU A 21 5.00 3.15 -5.98
N ALA A 22 3.93 2.67 -5.34
CA ALA A 22 2.70 3.46 -5.21
C ALA A 22 2.97 4.81 -4.52
N PHE A 23 3.72 4.84 -3.42
CA PHE A 23 4.08 6.09 -2.74
C PHE A 23 5.05 6.95 -3.54
N ARG A 24 5.96 6.36 -4.31
CA ARG A 24 6.82 7.10 -5.23
C ARG A 24 6.01 7.80 -6.33
N VAL A 25 5.03 7.12 -6.90
CA VAL A 25 4.14 7.70 -7.92
C VAL A 25 3.30 8.84 -7.33
N ILE A 26 2.73 8.65 -6.14
CA ILE A 26 1.96 9.68 -5.44
C ILE A 26 2.88 10.86 -5.07
N GLY A 27 4.07 10.58 -4.58
CA GLY A 27 5.06 11.59 -4.16
C GLY A 27 5.50 12.53 -5.28
N ARG A 28 5.51 12.06 -6.54
CA ARG A 28 5.83 12.90 -7.72
C ARG A 28 4.85 14.06 -7.92
N LYS A 29 3.63 13.96 -7.37
CA LYS A 29 2.63 15.05 -7.44
C LYS A 29 2.93 16.18 -6.46
N GLY A 30 3.89 15.99 -5.55
CA GLY A 30 4.13 16.90 -4.43
C GLY A 30 2.98 16.88 -3.42
N GLY A 31 3.24 17.37 -2.21
CA GLY A 31 2.22 17.51 -1.18
C GLY A 31 1.97 16.28 -0.32
N ARG A 32 1.07 16.46 0.66
CA ARG A 32 0.67 15.46 1.64
C ARG A 32 -0.73 14.95 1.32
N PHE A 33 -0.89 13.64 1.20
CA PHE A 33 -2.17 13.00 0.84
C PHE A 33 -2.72 12.17 2.00
N ARG A 34 -4.05 12.06 2.06
CA ARG A 34 -4.74 11.01 2.81
C ARG A 34 -4.85 9.80 1.91
N VAL A 35 -4.31 8.66 2.34
CA VAL A 35 -4.27 7.45 1.52
C VAL A 35 -4.88 6.30 2.30
N LEU A 36 -5.90 5.68 1.74
CA LEU A 36 -6.39 4.38 2.16
C LEU A 36 -5.66 3.31 1.33
N PHE A 37 -4.68 2.66 1.94
CA PHE A 37 -3.92 1.62 1.29
C PHE A 37 -4.55 0.26 1.58
N THR A 38 -5.12 -0.36 0.55
CA THR A 38 -5.81 -1.64 0.64
C THR A 38 -4.97 -2.75 0.03
N SER A 39 -4.75 -3.84 0.74
CA SER A 39 -3.97 -4.99 0.27
C SER A 39 -4.46 -6.28 0.93
N ASP A 40 -4.34 -7.39 0.21
CA ASP A 40 -4.54 -8.75 0.73
C ASP A 40 -3.29 -9.36 1.39
N SER A 41 -2.14 -8.70 1.28
CA SER A 41 -0.92 -9.10 1.96
C SER A 41 -1.00 -8.81 3.46
N GLN A 42 -1.28 -9.84 4.25
CA GLN A 42 -1.21 -9.73 5.71
C GLN A 42 0.20 -9.33 6.19
N TYR A 43 1.24 -9.80 5.51
CA TYR A 43 2.62 -9.43 5.80
C TYR A 43 2.82 -7.91 5.74
N LEU A 44 2.38 -7.28 4.65
CA LEU A 44 2.46 -5.83 4.46
C LEU A 44 1.62 -5.07 5.48
N VAL A 45 0.32 -5.39 5.59
CA VAL A 45 -0.62 -4.62 6.41
C VAL A 45 -0.32 -4.76 7.90
N LYS A 46 -0.06 -5.98 8.41
CA LYS A 46 0.38 -6.18 9.80
C LYS A 46 1.75 -5.55 10.05
N GLY A 47 2.67 -5.68 9.10
CA GLY A 47 3.97 -5.06 9.20
C GLY A 47 3.90 -3.55 9.42
N MET A 48 3.11 -2.85 8.63
CA MET A 48 2.93 -1.40 8.75
C MET A 48 2.14 -0.98 10.00
N ASN A 49 1.13 -1.76 10.41
CA ASN A 49 0.29 -1.42 11.56
C ASN A 49 0.89 -1.79 12.92
N GLU A 50 1.65 -2.90 12.99
CA GLU A 50 2.05 -3.51 14.27
C GLU A 50 3.57 -3.61 14.42
N TRP A 51 4.27 -4.14 13.42
CA TRP A 51 5.69 -4.49 13.57
C TRP A 51 6.61 -3.30 13.40
N LEU A 52 6.39 -2.49 12.39
CA LEU A 52 7.24 -1.35 12.04
C LEU A 52 7.37 -0.34 13.19
N PRO A 53 6.29 0.06 13.91
CA PRO A 53 6.42 0.94 15.07
C PRO A 53 7.31 0.35 16.17
N ALA A 54 7.18 -0.95 16.42
CA ALA A 54 7.98 -1.65 17.42
C ALA A 54 9.44 -1.79 16.99
N TRP A 55 9.72 -2.00 15.70
CA TRP A 55 11.10 -2.05 15.18
C TRP A 55 11.76 -0.66 15.23
N LYS A 56 11.04 0.39 14.83
CA LYS A 56 11.55 1.77 14.91
C LYS A 56 11.91 2.15 16.34
N ALA A 57 11.05 1.86 17.31
CA ALA A 57 11.32 2.11 18.73
C ALA A 57 12.56 1.38 19.27
N ARG A 58 12.99 0.29 18.61
CA ARG A 58 14.19 -0.50 18.97
C ARG A 58 15.37 -0.26 18.02
N GLY A 59 15.39 0.82 17.27
CA GLY A 59 16.45 1.11 16.30
C GLY A 59 16.53 0.07 15.17
N TRP A 60 15.39 -0.36 14.65
CA TRP A 60 15.25 -1.36 13.58
C TRP A 60 15.77 -2.74 13.97
N ARG A 61 15.44 -3.18 15.18
CA ARG A 61 15.82 -4.49 15.71
C ARG A 61 14.60 -5.29 16.16
N LYS A 62 14.65 -6.60 15.94
CA LYS A 62 13.75 -7.59 16.57
C LYS A 62 14.27 -7.95 17.97
N LYS A 63 13.40 -8.54 18.80
CA LYS A 63 13.84 -9.16 20.07
C LYS A 63 14.77 -10.32 19.79
N GLU A 64 14.44 -11.13 18.80
CA GLU A 64 15.19 -12.30 18.38
C GLU A 64 15.29 -12.35 16.85
N GLY A 65 16.45 -12.73 16.33
CA GLY A 65 16.72 -12.85 14.92
C GLY A 65 16.78 -11.51 14.17
N THR A 66 16.76 -11.59 12.84
CA THR A 66 16.85 -10.45 11.93
C THR A 66 15.48 -10.07 11.37
N ILE A 67 15.30 -8.81 10.97
CA ILE A 67 14.12 -8.37 10.23
C ILE A 67 14.32 -8.77 8.78
N GLU A 68 13.49 -9.69 8.31
CA GLU A 68 13.48 -10.04 6.88
C GLU A 68 13.07 -8.84 6.02
N ASN A 69 13.74 -8.65 4.88
CA ASN A 69 13.53 -7.52 3.98
C ASN A 69 13.69 -6.13 4.64
N LEU A 70 14.58 -5.99 5.63
CA LEU A 70 14.77 -4.76 6.40
C LEU A 70 14.92 -3.51 5.52
N ALA A 71 15.74 -3.57 4.47
CA ALA A 71 15.97 -2.43 3.59
C ALA A 71 14.66 -1.98 2.90
N LEU A 72 13.81 -2.92 2.46
CA LEU A 72 12.50 -2.59 1.86
C LEU A 72 11.53 -1.98 2.88
N TRP A 73 11.56 -2.45 4.13
CA TRP A 73 10.76 -1.85 5.20
C TRP A 73 11.17 -0.42 5.52
N GLN A 74 12.47 -0.15 5.56
CA GLN A 74 13.00 1.20 5.77
C GLN A 74 12.67 2.14 4.61
N GLU A 75 12.77 1.64 3.39
CA GLU A 75 12.41 2.36 2.18
C GLU A 75 10.91 2.70 2.14
N LEU A 76 10.05 1.71 2.47
CA LEU A 76 8.61 1.92 2.56
C LEU A 76 8.24 2.92 3.64
N ASP A 77 8.84 2.84 4.84
CA ASP A 77 8.63 3.82 5.91
C ASP A 77 8.96 5.23 5.45
N SER A 78 10.08 5.41 4.77
CA SER A 78 10.50 6.70 4.24
C SER A 78 9.55 7.24 3.16
N ALA A 79 9.14 6.40 2.21
CA ALA A 79 8.24 6.79 1.13
C ALA A 79 6.83 7.12 1.65
N ALA A 80 6.38 6.41 2.68
CA ALA A 80 5.07 6.57 3.30
C ALA A 80 4.98 7.76 4.27
N ALA A 81 6.10 8.16 4.88
CA ALA A 81 6.16 9.15 5.96
C ALA A 81 5.49 10.52 5.65
N PRO A 82 5.57 11.08 4.43
CA PRO A 82 4.94 12.36 4.13
C PRO A 82 3.41 12.34 4.18
N HIS A 83 2.79 11.17 4.06
CA HIS A 83 1.36 11.01 3.84
C HIS A 83 0.61 10.61 5.13
N CYS A 84 -0.71 10.83 5.14
CA CYS A 84 -1.59 10.39 6.21
C CYS A 84 -2.26 9.08 5.78
N LEU A 85 -1.86 7.96 6.38
CA LEU A 85 -2.16 6.62 5.86
C LEU A 85 -3.10 5.84 6.76
N HIS A 86 -4.03 5.12 6.13
CA HIS A 86 -4.77 4.03 6.72
C HIS A 86 -4.47 2.74 5.96
N TRP A 87 -3.94 1.75 6.64
CA TRP A 87 -3.63 0.43 6.07
C TRP A 87 -4.76 -0.53 6.33
N GLN A 88 -5.40 -0.99 5.28
CA GLN A 88 -6.54 -1.89 5.34
C GLN A 88 -6.21 -3.23 4.70
N TRP A 89 -6.45 -4.29 5.46
CA TRP A 89 -6.39 -5.62 4.90
C TRP A 89 -7.74 -6.02 4.31
N VAL A 90 -7.72 -6.66 3.16
CA VAL A 90 -8.88 -7.32 2.54
C VAL A 90 -8.54 -8.79 2.28
N ARG A 91 -9.55 -9.62 2.26
CA ARG A 91 -9.35 -11.02 1.87
C ARG A 91 -9.12 -11.08 0.36
N GLY A 92 -8.00 -11.66 -0.06
CA GLY A 92 -7.72 -11.92 -1.46
C GLY A 92 -8.74 -12.91 -2.06
N HIS A 93 -9.02 -12.76 -3.34
CA HIS A 93 -9.98 -13.59 -4.10
C HIS A 93 -11.38 -13.67 -3.47
N ALA A 94 -11.81 -12.62 -2.81
CA ALA A 94 -13.12 -12.53 -2.16
C ALA A 94 -14.08 -11.55 -2.87
N GLY A 95 -13.80 -11.21 -4.12
CA GLY A 95 -14.65 -10.33 -4.93
C GLY A 95 -14.46 -8.84 -4.67
N HIS A 96 -13.43 -8.40 -3.93
CA HIS A 96 -13.12 -6.97 -3.80
C HIS A 96 -12.57 -6.43 -5.13
N PRO A 97 -13.30 -5.56 -5.85
CA PRO A 97 -13.00 -5.32 -7.27
C PRO A 97 -11.61 -4.74 -7.52
N GLN A 98 -11.17 -3.77 -6.74
CA GLN A 98 -9.83 -3.19 -6.91
C GLN A 98 -8.71 -4.20 -6.59
N ASN A 99 -8.93 -5.12 -5.63
CA ASN A 99 -7.95 -6.16 -5.31
C ASN A 99 -7.89 -7.22 -6.42
N GLU A 100 -9.04 -7.64 -6.95
CA GLU A 100 -9.10 -8.59 -8.08
C GLU A 100 -8.43 -8.00 -9.33
N TYR A 101 -8.71 -6.73 -9.63
CA TYR A 101 -8.07 -6.04 -10.75
C TYR A 101 -6.55 -5.92 -10.57
N ALA A 102 -6.10 -5.52 -9.38
CA ALA A 102 -4.67 -5.45 -9.06
C ALA A 102 -3.99 -6.82 -9.18
N ASN A 103 -4.68 -7.91 -8.77
CA ASN A 103 -4.20 -9.27 -8.95
C ASN A 103 -4.04 -9.64 -10.44
N ASP A 104 -5.02 -9.29 -11.28
CA ASP A 104 -4.94 -9.56 -12.72
C ASP A 104 -3.76 -8.83 -13.37
N LEU A 105 -3.52 -7.56 -12.99
CA LEU A 105 -2.33 -6.81 -13.43
C LEU A 105 -1.03 -7.46 -12.96
N ALA A 106 -0.97 -7.89 -11.70
CA ALA A 106 0.22 -8.53 -11.13
C ALA A 106 0.50 -9.88 -11.82
N VAL A 107 -0.52 -10.69 -12.10
CA VAL A 107 -0.38 -11.95 -12.83
C VAL A 107 0.09 -11.71 -14.26
N ALA A 108 -0.43 -10.70 -14.95
CA ALA A 108 0.01 -10.34 -16.30
C ALA A 108 1.47 -9.88 -16.30
N ALA A 109 1.87 -9.04 -15.35
CA ALA A 109 3.24 -8.59 -15.18
C ALA A 109 4.21 -9.75 -14.88
N ALA A 110 3.81 -10.68 -14.00
CA ALA A 110 4.60 -11.86 -13.68
C ALA A 110 4.80 -12.78 -14.88
N LYS A 111 3.79 -12.95 -15.74
CA LYS A 111 3.89 -13.75 -16.96
C LYS A 111 4.74 -13.09 -18.03
N SER A 112 4.57 -11.81 -18.26
CA SER A 112 5.29 -11.07 -19.29
C SER A 112 6.71 -10.67 -18.87
N GLN A 113 7.00 -10.60 -17.57
CA GLN A 113 8.22 -10.04 -16.98
C GLN A 113 8.51 -8.60 -17.43
N VAL A 114 7.43 -7.83 -17.71
CA VAL A 114 7.51 -6.43 -18.17
C VAL A 114 6.73 -5.54 -17.21
N GLY A 115 7.35 -4.45 -16.76
CA GLY A 115 6.72 -3.39 -15.98
C GLY A 115 5.97 -2.39 -16.86
N SER A 116 5.16 -1.51 -16.24
CA SER A 116 4.37 -0.50 -16.96
C SER A 116 5.18 0.68 -17.48
N ASP A 117 6.44 0.82 -17.06
CA ASP A 117 7.28 1.99 -17.39
C ASP A 117 6.58 3.33 -17.07
N GLY A 118 6.10 3.46 -15.84
CA GLY A 118 5.37 4.61 -15.34
C GLY A 118 3.88 4.38 -15.13
N ALA A 119 3.20 5.42 -14.64
CA ALA A 119 1.77 5.39 -14.44
C ALA A 119 1.01 5.45 -15.77
N ARG A 120 0.00 4.62 -15.91
CA ARG A 120 -0.88 4.52 -17.08
C ARG A 120 -2.29 4.93 -16.71
N THR A 121 -3.09 5.32 -17.70
CA THR A 121 -4.54 5.48 -17.52
C THR A 121 -5.14 4.18 -17.01
N SER A 122 -6.03 4.27 -16.03
CA SER A 122 -6.64 3.08 -15.44
C SER A 122 -7.60 2.39 -16.44
N GLY A 123 -7.46 1.08 -16.54
CA GLY A 123 -8.42 0.21 -17.23
C GLY A 123 -9.48 -0.37 -16.30
N PHE A 124 -9.53 0.07 -15.03
CA PHE A 124 -10.37 -0.53 -14.00
C PHE A 124 -11.87 -0.51 -14.35
N ASP A 125 -12.39 0.62 -14.83
CA ASP A 125 -13.83 0.73 -15.14
C ASP A 125 -14.25 -0.24 -16.25
N GLN A 126 -13.47 -0.31 -17.32
CA GLN A 126 -13.72 -1.25 -18.43
C GLN A 126 -13.61 -2.71 -17.95
N TRP A 127 -12.61 -3.01 -17.15
CA TRP A 127 -12.46 -4.33 -16.54
C TRP A 127 -13.66 -4.69 -15.65
N LEU A 128 -14.11 -3.76 -14.81
CA LEU A 128 -15.24 -3.96 -13.91
C LEU A 128 -16.55 -4.22 -14.66
N GLU A 129 -16.82 -3.49 -15.73
CA GLU A 129 -17.96 -3.72 -16.60
C GLU A 129 -17.93 -5.13 -17.24
N ALA A 130 -16.76 -5.56 -17.72
CA ALA A 130 -16.57 -6.90 -18.25
C ALA A 130 -16.84 -8.00 -17.19
N GLN A 131 -16.38 -7.80 -15.94
CA GLN A 131 -16.67 -8.72 -14.84
C GLN A 131 -18.17 -8.79 -14.51
N ARG A 132 -18.85 -7.65 -14.48
CA ARG A 132 -20.30 -7.56 -14.26
C ARG A 132 -21.08 -8.28 -15.36
N ALA A 133 -20.66 -8.17 -16.60
CA ALA A 133 -21.28 -8.89 -17.75
C ALA A 133 -21.19 -10.41 -17.60
N THR A 134 -20.14 -10.94 -16.95
CA THR A 134 -19.99 -12.37 -16.66
C THR A 134 -20.76 -12.84 -15.41
N ARG A 135 -21.55 -11.96 -14.78
CA ARG A 135 -22.29 -12.20 -13.53
C ARG A 135 -21.40 -12.62 -12.35
N ARG A 136 -20.13 -12.26 -12.37
CA ARG A 136 -19.25 -12.45 -11.22
C ARG A 136 -19.73 -11.57 -10.06
N VAL A 137 -19.97 -12.19 -8.90
CA VAL A 137 -20.34 -11.43 -7.70
C VAL A 137 -19.14 -10.65 -7.22
N MET A 138 -19.28 -9.33 -7.15
CA MET A 138 -18.30 -8.41 -6.60
C MET A 138 -18.83 -7.78 -5.31
N VAL A 139 -17.94 -7.57 -4.35
CA VAL A 139 -18.25 -6.83 -3.13
C VAL A 139 -18.16 -5.35 -3.45
N GLU A 140 -19.20 -4.58 -3.17
CA GLU A 140 -19.11 -3.12 -3.32
C GLU A 140 -18.12 -2.57 -2.28
N PRO A 141 -17.03 -1.92 -2.70
CA PRO A 141 -16.05 -1.35 -1.78
C PRO A 141 -16.66 -0.18 -1.02
N ALA A 142 -16.32 -0.06 0.24
CA ALA A 142 -16.69 1.11 1.01
C ALA A 142 -16.13 2.39 0.34
N PRO A 143 -16.91 3.47 0.29
CA PRO A 143 -16.44 4.74 -0.26
C PRO A 143 -15.26 5.28 0.56
N PHE A 144 -14.42 6.08 -0.08
CA PHE A 144 -13.35 6.77 0.65
C PHE A 144 -13.95 7.60 1.79
N PRO A 145 -13.37 7.57 3.01
CA PRO A 145 -13.90 8.27 4.16
C PRO A 145 -14.06 9.77 3.91
N LEU A 146 -15.21 10.31 4.31
CA LEU A 146 -15.49 11.74 4.20
C LEU A 146 -14.43 12.58 4.93
N GLU A 147 -14.33 13.85 4.56
CA GLU A 147 -13.46 14.80 5.24
C GLU A 147 -13.78 14.86 6.74
N GLY A 148 -12.74 14.85 7.58
CA GLY A 148 -12.88 14.80 9.04
C GLY A 148 -13.16 13.41 9.63
N THR A 149 -13.58 12.41 8.85
CA THR A 149 -13.81 11.04 9.35
C THR A 149 -12.62 10.11 9.11
N PHE A 150 -11.68 10.48 8.24
CA PHE A 150 -10.49 9.69 7.98
C PHE A 150 -9.66 9.48 9.24
N ARG A 151 -9.37 8.24 9.58
CA ARG A 151 -8.59 7.86 10.76
C ARG A 151 -7.31 7.15 10.31
N PRO A 152 -6.13 7.78 10.48
CA PRO A 152 -4.88 7.11 10.17
C PRO A 152 -4.64 5.90 11.07
N SER A 153 -3.91 4.94 10.58
CA SER A 153 -3.47 3.76 11.33
C SER A 153 -2.74 4.17 12.62
N ARG A 154 -2.86 3.35 13.66
CA ARG A 154 -2.28 3.63 14.99
C ARG A 154 -0.78 3.93 14.94
N ALA A 155 -0.05 3.26 14.08
CA ALA A 155 1.37 3.44 13.87
C ALA A 155 1.76 4.88 13.50
N GLN A 156 0.94 5.55 12.70
CA GLN A 156 1.18 6.95 12.32
C GLN A 156 0.79 7.95 13.40
N ARG A 157 -0.18 7.61 14.25
CA ARG A 157 -0.58 8.48 15.37
C ARG A 157 0.52 8.63 16.41
N LEU A 158 1.37 7.61 16.58
CA LEU A 158 2.49 7.64 17.52
C LEU A 158 3.72 8.40 17.01
N GLY A 159 3.86 8.54 15.68
CA GLY A 159 4.96 9.32 15.04
C GLY A 159 4.65 10.81 14.85
N GLY A 160 3.41 11.24 15.05
CA GLY A 160 2.96 12.62 14.83
C GLY A 160 3.00 13.55 16.05
N ALA A 161 3.54 13.11 17.19
CA ALA A 161 3.52 13.87 18.44
C ALA A 161 4.64 14.92 18.59
N THR A 162 5.45 15.16 17.56
CA THR A 162 6.51 16.18 17.61
C THR A 162 6.35 17.21 16.50
N ASN A 163 5.26 17.99 16.54
CA ASN A 163 5.26 19.35 16.00
C ASN A 163 3.99 20.11 16.44
N ARG A 164 3.85 20.37 17.75
CA ARG A 164 3.06 21.49 18.24
C ARG A 164 4.03 22.46 18.89
N SER A 165 4.20 23.56 18.25
CA SER A 165 4.62 24.86 18.74
C SER A 165 5.73 25.48 17.89
N GLN A 166 5.28 26.32 16.97
CA GLN A 166 5.94 27.62 16.72
C GLN A 166 4.94 28.47 15.94
N THR A 167 4.12 29.19 16.68
CA THR A 167 3.54 30.48 16.25
C THR A 167 4.61 31.54 16.57
N PRO A 168 5.12 32.24 15.60
CA PRO A 168 5.93 33.45 15.90
C PRO A 168 5.03 34.64 16.26
N PRO A 169 5.57 35.64 16.97
CA PRO A 169 4.85 36.80 17.51
C PRO A 169 4.34 37.76 16.43
#